data_2ddb4ae97408cab33e939c68dfd2a756
#
_entry.id   2ddb4ae97408cab33e939c68dfd2a756
#
_cell.length_a   1.000
_cell.length_b   1.000
_cell.length_c   1.000
_cell.angle_alpha   90.00
_cell.angle_beta   90.00
_cell.angle_gamma   90.00
#
_symmetry.space_group_name_H-M   'P 1'
#
loop_
_entity.id
_entity.type
_entity.pdbx_description
1 polymer ?
#
loop_
_entity_poly.entity_id
_entity_poly.type
_entity_poly.pdbx_seq_one_letter_code
_entity_poly.pdbx_strand_id
1 'polypeptide(L)'
;MSKKKIFGIVFGLLVVVVLAGVGGASVYLYNFAFEPQSPLNSKIPAKKAKRLGADKKWLQNVKQESWNEISADQDLKLHAAYVPAKEKTEKTIIVAHGYQENHKDMASYIRMFHELGYNVLAPDDRGAGESQGKYIGFGWPDRLDYVKWIKKVIAKNGKNSEIGLFGVSMGGATVMMVSGEKLPKQVKAIVEDAGYSSIESELAYELKARFNLPKEPLITTAAWYTNFKAGFNFKAGSSLKQLRKNKLPIYFIHGGEDTFVPTKMVYQNYAATKGTKKIWVAAKAGHAMTYYDYPKEYQKKVSRFFTEYLN
;
A
#
# COMPACT_ATOMS: atom_id res chain seq x y z
N MET A 1 52.19 25.47 -11.70
CA MET A 1 51.50 24.16 -11.78
C MET A 1 51.31 23.80 -13.22
N SER A 2 51.56 22.53 -13.64
CA SER A 2 51.34 22.13 -15.05
C SER A 2 49.83 22.12 -15.37
N LYS A 3 49.46 22.42 -16.64
CA LYS A 3 48.07 22.40 -17.12
C LYS A 3 47.35 21.08 -16.78
N LYS A 4 48.09 19.94 -16.82
CA LYS A 4 47.55 18.60 -16.43
C LYS A 4 47.21 18.51 -14.93
N LYS A 5 48.02 19.14 -14.03
CA LYS A 5 47.69 19.17 -12.61
C LYS A 5 46.48 20.03 -12.30
N ILE A 6 46.36 21.21 -12.92
CA ILE A 6 45.19 22.07 -12.79
C ILE A 6 43.92 21.35 -13.26
N PHE A 7 43.96 20.70 -14.45
CA PHE A 7 42.84 19.91 -14.96
C PHE A 7 42.43 18.78 -14.01
N GLY A 8 43.40 18.04 -13.45
CA GLY A 8 43.11 16.98 -12.49
C GLY A 8 42.43 17.50 -11.22
N ILE A 9 42.87 18.66 -10.69
CA ILE A 9 42.25 19.28 -9.51
C ILE A 9 40.82 19.77 -9.80
N VAL A 10 40.62 20.46 -10.96
CA VAL A 10 39.29 20.94 -11.36
C VAL A 10 38.33 19.77 -11.59
N PHE A 11 38.79 18.71 -12.24
CA PHE A 11 37.99 17.49 -12.42
C PHE A 11 37.65 16.82 -11.09
N GLY A 12 38.61 16.69 -10.18
CA GLY A 12 38.36 16.15 -8.84
C GLY A 12 37.33 16.96 -8.04
N LEU A 13 37.45 18.29 -8.08
CA LEU A 13 36.46 19.18 -7.42
C LEU A 13 35.06 19.04 -8.04
N LEU A 14 34.96 18.95 -9.36
CA LEU A 14 33.70 18.73 -10.05
C LEU A 14 33.04 17.42 -9.63
N VAL A 15 33.80 16.33 -9.55
CA VAL A 15 33.31 15.02 -9.07
C VAL A 15 32.79 15.14 -7.64
N VAL A 16 33.51 15.81 -6.75
CA VAL A 16 33.09 16.02 -5.35
C VAL A 16 31.77 16.81 -5.28
N VAL A 17 31.63 17.87 -6.07
CA VAL A 17 30.39 18.66 -6.14
C VAL A 17 29.20 17.84 -6.64
N VAL A 18 29.41 17.02 -7.68
CA VAL A 18 28.36 16.11 -8.21
C VAL A 18 27.96 15.08 -7.16
N LEU A 19 28.91 14.44 -6.50
CA LEU A 19 28.63 13.46 -5.45
C LEU A 19 27.89 14.08 -4.25
N ALA A 20 28.28 15.27 -3.84
CA ALA A 20 27.59 16.01 -2.77
C ALA A 20 26.15 16.39 -3.19
N GLY A 21 25.97 16.82 -4.44
CA GLY A 21 24.64 17.11 -5.00
C GLY A 21 23.71 15.87 -5.05
N VAL A 22 24.22 14.74 -5.53
CA VAL A 22 23.48 13.48 -5.54
C VAL A 22 23.17 12.98 -4.13
N GLY A 23 24.12 13.10 -3.19
CA GLY A 23 23.92 12.75 -1.78
C GLY A 23 22.84 13.61 -1.13
N GLY A 24 22.90 14.93 -1.30
CA GLY A 24 21.88 15.86 -0.80
C GLY A 24 20.49 15.60 -1.39
N ALA A 25 20.42 15.35 -2.70
CA ALA A 25 19.17 14.98 -3.36
C ALA A 25 18.60 13.66 -2.82
N SER A 26 19.43 12.67 -2.52
CA SER A 26 18.97 11.39 -1.96
C SER A 26 18.38 11.55 -0.56
N VAL A 27 18.98 12.40 0.29
CA VAL A 27 18.45 12.75 1.62
C VAL A 27 17.10 13.47 1.47
N TYR A 28 17.03 14.45 0.56
CA TYR A 28 15.79 15.17 0.27
C TYR A 28 14.67 14.23 -0.19
N LEU A 29 14.96 13.35 -1.16
CA LEU A 29 13.98 12.39 -1.67
C LEU A 29 13.51 11.40 -0.61
N TYR A 30 14.41 10.96 0.29
CA TYR A 30 14.03 10.14 1.42
C TYR A 30 13.04 10.87 2.34
N ASN A 31 13.39 12.07 2.79
CA ASN A 31 12.51 12.85 3.66
C ASN A 31 11.17 13.16 2.99
N PHE A 32 11.20 13.42 1.68
CA PHE A 32 10.00 13.69 0.88
C PHE A 32 9.08 12.47 0.75
N ALA A 33 9.61 11.26 0.60
CA ALA A 33 8.80 10.08 0.30
C ALA A 33 8.58 9.15 1.51
N PHE A 34 9.52 9.08 2.44
CA PHE A 34 9.49 8.08 3.52
C PHE A 34 9.11 8.64 4.88
N GLU A 35 9.19 9.95 5.11
CA GLU A 35 8.75 10.52 6.37
C GLU A 35 7.22 10.58 6.46
N PRO A 36 6.60 10.17 7.60
CA PRO A 36 5.15 10.13 7.77
C PRO A 36 4.44 11.48 7.60
N GLN A 37 5.14 12.58 7.83
CA GLN A 37 4.61 13.96 7.76
C GLN A 37 5.02 14.70 6.49
N SER A 38 5.42 14.00 5.45
CA SER A 38 5.77 14.61 4.16
C SER A 38 4.62 15.48 3.61
N PRO A 39 4.93 16.63 2.99
CA PRO A 39 3.93 17.58 2.49
C PRO A 39 3.27 17.15 1.16
N LEU A 40 3.21 15.86 0.85
CA LEU A 40 2.50 15.34 -0.31
C LEU A 40 0.97 15.55 -0.16
N ASN A 41 0.55 16.81 -0.12
CA ASN A 41 -0.86 17.20 -0.09
C ASN A 41 -1.51 16.97 -1.47
N SER A 42 -2.01 15.75 -1.70
CA SER A 42 -2.99 15.55 -2.76
C SER A 42 -4.34 16.11 -2.29
N LYS A 43 -4.89 17.07 -3.02
CA LYS A 43 -6.25 17.55 -2.76
C LYS A 43 -7.21 16.37 -2.92
N ILE A 44 -7.89 16.01 -1.83
CA ILE A 44 -8.91 14.96 -1.87
C ILE A 44 -10.07 15.46 -2.73
N PRO A 45 -10.47 14.75 -3.79
CA PRO A 45 -11.62 15.14 -4.61
C PRO A 45 -12.88 15.32 -3.76
N ALA A 46 -13.67 16.37 -4.04
CA ALA A 46 -14.84 16.73 -3.23
C ALA A 46 -15.82 15.58 -3.02
N LYS A 47 -16.02 14.74 -4.03
CA LYS A 47 -16.88 13.55 -3.95
C LYS A 47 -16.37 12.53 -2.95
N LYS A 48 -15.03 12.24 -2.95
CA LYS A 48 -14.37 11.38 -1.96
C LYS A 48 -14.47 12.01 -0.58
N ALA A 49 -14.15 13.30 -0.42
CA ALA A 49 -14.17 14.02 0.85
C ALA A 49 -15.56 13.99 1.53
N LYS A 50 -16.63 14.25 0.74
CA LYS A 50 -18.01 14.23 1.25
C LYS A 50 -18.41 12.85 1.80
N ARG A 51 -18.18 11.79 1.01
CA ARG A 51 -18.50 10.42 1.42
C ARG A 51 -17.66 9.97 2.60
N LEU A 52 -16.34 10.14 2.49
CA LEU A 52 -15.40 9.77 3.56
C LEU A 52 -15.72 10.48 4.88
N GLY A 53 -16.12 11.76 4.85
CA GLY A 53 -16.53 12.50 6.05
C GLY A 53 -17.74 11.90 6.73
N ALA A 54 -18.76 11.47 5.97
CA ALA A 54 -19.93 10.78 6.52
C ALA A 54 -19.58 9.40 7.09
N ASP A 55 -18.70 8.64 6.37
CA ASP A 55 -18.30 7.31 6.78
C ASP A 55 -17.35 7.32 7.98
N LYS A 56 -16.51 8.36 8.14
CA LYS A 56 -15.71 8.57 9.36
C LYS A 56 -16.59 8.82 10.59
N LYS A 57 -17.68 9.61 10.44
CA LYS A 57 -18.65 9.80 11.52
C LYS A 57 -19.35 8.48 11.90
N TRP A 58 -19.68 7.65 10.91
CA TRP A 58 -20.21 6.31 11.16
C TRP A 58 -19.19 5.44 11.90
N LEU A 59 -17.92 5.43 11.47
CA LEU A 59 -16.86 4.63 12.09
C LEU A 59 -16.63 5.01 13.56
N GLN A 60 -16.78 6.30 13.92
CA GLN A 60 -16.67 6.77 15.31
C GLN A 60 -17.77 6.24 16.22
N ASN A 61 -18.93 5.87 15.67
CA ASN A 61 -20.12 5.45 16.42
C ASN A 61 -20.41 3.95 16.33
N VAL A 62 -19.79 3.23 15.41
CA VAL A 62 -19.95 1.77 15.31
C VAL A 62 -19.14 1.06 16.41
N LYS A 63 -19.64 -0.08 16.86
CA LYS A 63 -18.89 -0.93 17.79
C LYS A 63 -17.57 -1.33 17.14
N GLN A 64 -16.46 -1.05 17.80
CA GLN A 64 -15.12 -1.43 17.36
C GLN A 64 -14.22 -1.79 18.53
N GLU A 65 -13.21 -2.58 18.27
CA GLU A 65 -12.17 -3.00 19.21
C GLU A 65 -10.82 -2.48 18.73
N SER A 66 -10.01 -1.93 19.63
CA SER A 66 -8.61 -1.59 19.36
C SER A 66 -7.75 -2.82 19.56
N TRP A 67 -7.07 -3.26 18.50
CA TRP A 67 -6.13 -4.37 18.56
C TRP A 67 -4.70 -3.86 18.46
N ASN A 68 -3.79 -4.56 19.16
CA ASN A 68 -2.36 -4.25 19.08
C ASN A 68 -1.59 -5.51 18.67
N GLU A 69 -0.50 -5.33 17.93
CA GLU A 69 0.43 -6.38 17.54
C GLU A 69 1.86 -5.81 17.57
N ILE A 70 2.84 -6.65 17.76
CA ILE A 70 4.25 -6.26 17.62
C ILE A 70 4.67 -6.51 16.18
N SER A 71 5.37 -5.56 15.56
CA SER A 71 5.87 -5.70 14.19
C SER A 71 6.75 -6.94 14.02
N ALA A 72 6.91 -7.40 12.78
CA ALA A 72 7.59 -8.67 12.50
C ALA A 72 9.10 -8.63 12.77
N ASP A 73 9.74 -7.46 12.74
CA ASP A 73 11.21 -7.32 12.70
C ASP A 73 11.80 -6.13 13.46
N GLN A 74 11.00 -5.24 14.08
CA GLN A 74 11.50 -4.01 14.72
C GLN A 74 10.90 -3.72 16.10
N ASP A 75 10.17 -4.64 16.70
CA ASP A 75 9.51 -4.49 18.01
C ASP A 75 8.60 -3.25 18.14
N LEU A 76 8.08 -2.76 17.00
CA LEU A 76 7.14 -1.64 16.99
C LEU A 76 5.76 -2.10 17.45
N LYS A 77 5.12 -1.34 18.34
CA LYS A 77 3.72 -1.56 18.67
C LYS A 77 2.85 -1.04 17.54
N LEU A 78 2.12 -1.94 16.90
CA LEU A 78 1.19 -1.65 15.82
C LEU A 78 -0.24 -1.69 16.33
N HIS A 79 -1.09 -0.86 15.73
CA HIS A 79 -2.51 -0.73 16.02
C HIS A 79 -3.35 -1.21 14.85
N ALA A 80 -4.55 -1.71 15.14
CA ALA A 80 -5.60 -1.96 14.15
C ALA A 80 -6.98 -1.72 14.76
N ALA A 81 -7.89 -1.15 14.00
CA ALA A 81 -9.31 -1.11 14.35
C ALA A 81 -9.98 -2.40 13.86
N TYR A 82 -10.66 -3.10 14.77
CA TYR A 82 -11.48 -4.27 14.43
C TYR A 82 -12.96 -3.92 14.61
N VAL A 83 -13.71 -4.00 13.52
CA VAL A 83 -15.16 -3.75 13.50
C VAL A 83 -15.86 -5.10 13.31
N PRO A 84 -16.50 -5.66 14.35
CA PRO A 84 -17.21 -6.94 14.23
C PRO A 84 -18.43 -6.77 13.33
N ALA A 85 -18.79 -7.81 12.59
CA ALA A 85 -20.03 -7.87 11.82
C ALA A 85 -21.25 -7.76 12.75
N LYS A 86 -22.40 -7.35 12.21
CA LYS A 86 -23.67 -7.28 12.94
C LYS A 86 -24.10 -8.65 13.45
N GLU A 87 -24.00 -9.64 12.57
CA GLU A 87 -24.28 -11.04 12.89
C GLU A 87 -22.95 -11.82 13.02
N LYS A 88 -22.95 -12.83 13.89
CA LYS A 88 -21.76 -13.66 14.07
C LYS A 88 -21.34 -14.34 12.77
N THR A 89 -20.10 -14.14 12.38
CA THR A 89 -19.52 -14.76 11.16
C THR A 89 -18.06 -15.10 11.36
N GLU A 90 -17.56 -16.08 10.62
CA GLU A 90 -16.14 -16.44 10.54
C GLU A 90 -15.40 -15.67 9.43
N LYS A 91 -16.13 -14.88 8.64
CA LYS A 91 -15.61 -14.14 7.49
C LYS A 91 -15.07 -12.78 7.93
N THR A 92 -13.81 -12.50 7.55
CA THR A 92 -13.15 -11.24 7.88
C THR A 92 -12.45 -10.66 6.65
N ILE A 93 -12.62 -9.36 6.42
CA ILE A 93 -11.82 -8.62 5.44
C ILE A 93 -10.76 -7.82 6.18
N ILE A 94 -9.48 -8.00 5.82
CA ILE A 94 -8.38 -7.14 6.29
C ILE A 94 -8.18 -6.05 5.26
N VAL A 95 -8.28 -4.78 5.70
CA VAL A 95 -8.29 -3.59 4.85
C VAL A 95 -6.99 -2.81 5.02
N ALA A 96 -6.18 -2.74 3.98
CA ALA A 96 -4.91 -2.02 3.94
C ALA A 96 -5.08 -0.61 3.37
N HIS A 97 -4.56 0.40 4.09
CA HIS A 97 -4.71 1.81 3.74
C HIS A 97 -3.67 2.30 2.73
N GLY A 98 -3.94 3.47 2.14
CA GLY A 98 -3.06 4.15 1.21
C GLY A 98 -1.89 4.89 1.87
N TYR A 99 -1.04 5.47 1.02
CA TYR A 99 0.10 6.28 1.45
C TYR A 99 -0.35 7.50 2.26
N GLN A 100 0.27 7.73 3.43
CA GLN A 100 -0.07 8.77 4.40
C GLN A 100 -1.52 8.74 4.92
N GLU A 101 -2.24 7.66 4.68
CA GLU A 101 -3.54 7.39 5.27
C GLU A 101 -3.39 6.53 6.54
N ASN A 102 -4.51 6.18 7.15
CA ASN A 102 -4.62 5.28 8.29
C ASN A 102 -6.00 4.60 8.25
N HIS A 103 -6.32 3.75 9.24
CA HIS A 103 -7.61 3.05 9.30
C HIS A 103 -8.83 3.99 9.19
N LYS A 104 -8.77 5.23 9.70
CA LYS A 104 -9.90 6.19 9.62
C LYS A 104 -10.14 6.67 8.20
N ASP A 105 -9.10 6.71 7.36
CA ASP A 105 -9.22 7.09 5.95
C ASP A 105 -9.82 5.97 5.10
N MET A 106 -9.81 4.73 5.63
CA MET A 106 -10.48 3.58 5.02
C MET A 106 -11.96 3.42 5.46
N ALA A 107 -12.53 4.38 6.18
CA ALA A 107 -13.89 4.29 6.76
C ALA A 107 -14.97 3.92 5.73
N SER A 108 -14.87 4.42 4.47
CA SER A 108 -15.83 4.08 3.41
C SER A 108 -15.79 2.60 3.01
N TYR A 109 -14.61 2.00 3.01
CA TYR A 109 -14.43 0.58 2.69
C TYR A 109 -14.76 -0.31 3.90
N ILE A 110 -14.37 0.12 5.12
CA ILE A 110 -14.74 -0.56 6.36
C ILE A 110 -16.25 -0.66 6.48
N ARG A 111 -16.96 0.46 6.25
CA ARG A 111 -18.41 0.50 6.25
C ARG A 111 -19.02 -0.40 5.19
N MET A 112 -18.50 -0.36 3.96
CA MET A 112 -18.96 -1.21 2.86
C MET A 112 -18.89 -2.70 3.24
N PHE A 113 -17.76 -3.16 3.77
CA PHE A 113 -17.60 -4.57 4.14
C PHE A 113 -18.44 -4.95 5.36
N HIS A 114 -18.53 -4.06 6.35
CA HIS A 114 -19.40 -4.28 7.51
C HIS A 114 -20.88 -4.39 7.11
N GLU A 115 -21.36 -3.55 6.21
CA GLU A 115 -22.72 -3.61 5.66
C GLU A 115 -22.96 -4.88 4.82
N LEU A 116 -21.91 -5.46 4.24
CA LEU A 116 -21.94 -6.75 3.54
C LEU A 116 -21.86 -7.97 4.49
N GLY A 117 -21.79 -7.75 5.80
CA GLY A 117 -21.81 -8.82 6.81
C GLY A 117 -20.45 -9.40 7.17
N TYR A 118 -19.35 -8.73 6.85
CA TYR A 118 -18.00 -9.16 7.23
C TYR A 118 -17.55 -8.51 8.54
N ASN A 119 -16.76 -9.25 9.34
CA ASN A 119 -15.84 -8.60 10.26
C ASN A 119 -14.80 -7.82 9.46
N VAL A 120 -14.36 -6.67 9.95
CA VAL A 120 -13.34 -5.86 9.26
C VAL A 120 -12.20 -5.58 10.22
N LEU A 121 -10.98 -5.93 9.84
CA LEU A 121 -9.75 -5.51 10.50
C LEU A 121 -9.06 -4.47 9.61
N ALA A 122 -8.79 -3.30 10.15
CA ALA A 122 -8.08 -2.22 9.46
C ALA A 122 -6.82 -1.85 10.25
N PRO A 123 -5.66 -2.45 9.93
CA PRO A 123 -4.40 -2.07 10.53
C PRO A 123 -3.97 -0.66 10.12
N ASP A 124 -3.26 0.00 11.03
CA ASP A 124 -2.39 1.12 10.72
C ASP A 124 -1.00 0.57 10.43
N ASP A 125 -0.48 0.84 9.23
CA ASP A 125 0.88 0.44 8.85
C ASP A 125 1.91 1.16 9.72
N ARG A 126 3.19 0.74 9.65
CA ARG A 126 4.28 1.37 10.40
C ARG A 126 4.36 2.86 10.13
N GLY A 127 4.41 3.69 11.18
CA GLY A 127 4.47 5.15 11.08
C GLY A 127 3.14 5.81 10.68
N ALA A 128 2.03 5.08 10.65
CA ALA A 128 0.71 5.60 10.35
C ALA A 128 -0.25 5.50 11.54
N GLY A 129 -1.22 6.41 11.60
CA GLY A 129 -2.30 6.38 12.59
C GLY A 129 -1.82 6.28 14.03
N GLU A 130 -2.18 5.19 14.70
CA GLU A 130 -1.83 4.90 16.09
C GLU A 130 -0.66 3.89 16.21
N SER A 131 -0.10 3.44 15.07
CA SER A 131 1.07 2.56 15.02
C SER A 131 2.38 3.32 15.20
N GLN A 132 3.32 2.70 15.90
CA GLN A 132 4.68 3.20 16.00
C GLN A 132 5.41 3.05 14.66
N GLY A 133 6.43 3.88 14.45
CA GLY A 133 7.30 3.90 13.27
C GLY A 133 7.75 5.30 12.95
N LYS A 134 8.89 5.41 12.25
CA LYS A 134 9.50 6.70 11.86
C LYS A 134 9.54 6.89 10.34
N TYR A 135 9.01 5.95 9.58
CA TYR A 135 9.01 6.00 8.12
C TYR A 135 7.82 5.23 7.55
N ILE A 136 7.45 5.55 6.32
CA ILE A 136 6.46 4.83 5.53
C ILE A 136 7.16 3.70 4.79
N GLY A 137 6.72 2.45 5.01
CA GLY A 137 7.35 1.25 4.46
C GLY A 137 6.97 0.93 3.02
N PHE A 138 6.03 1.67 2.45
CA PHE A 138 5.45 1.36 1.13
C PHE A 138 4.96 -0.10 1.01
N GLY A 139 4.49 -0.67 2.12
CA GLY A 139 3.96 -2.02 2.20
C GLY A 139 5.02 -3.14 2.21
N TRP A 140 6.32 -2.84 2.00
CA TRP A 140 7.32 -3.91 1.94
C TRP A 140 7.66 -4.49 3.31
N PRO A 141 8.06 -3.73 4.34
CA PRO A 141 8.17 -4.27 5.68
C PRO A 141 6.80 -4.67 6.24
N ASP A 142 5.77 -3.87 5.99
CA ASP A 142 4.41 -4.04 6.50
C ASP A 142 3.78 -5.37 6.09
N ARG A 143 4.12 -5.92 4.89
CA ARG A 143 3.61 -7.21 4.43
C ARG A 143 3.79 -8.35 5.44
N LEU A 144 4.87 -8.33 6.23
CA LEU A 144 5.14 -9.32 7.28
C LEU A 144 4.26 -9.11 8.50
N ASP A 145 3.92 -7.86 8.80
CA ASP A 145 2.99 -7.51 9.87
C ASP A 145 1.56 -7.97 9.51
N TYR A 146 1.17 -7.86 8.23
CA TYR A 146 -0.12 -8.41 7.77
C TYR A 146 -0.21 -9.92 7.96
N VAL A 147 0.88 -10.66 7.83
CA VAL A 147 0.90 -12.11 8.17
C VAL A 147 0.62 -12.33 9.67
N LYS A 148 1.08 -11.45 10.55
CA LYS A 148 0.78 -11.49 11.98
C LYS A 148 -0.67 -11.12 12.25
N TRP A 149 -1.20 -10.07 11.63
CA TRP A 149 -2.61 -9.70 11.71
C TRP A 149 -3.55 -10.83 11.26
N ILE A 150 -3.22 -11.52 10.16
CA ILE A 150 -3.95 -12.71 9.69
C ILE A 150 -4.00 -13.78 10.79
N LYS A 151 -2.86 -14.10 11.41
CA LYS A 151 -2.79 -15.09 12.51
C LYS A 151 -3.61 -14.63 13.71
N LYS A 152 -3.62 -13.34 14.02
CA LYS A 152 -4.41 -12.77 15.12
C LYS A 152 -5.91 -12.87 14.85
N VAL A 153 -6.37 -12.65 13.62
CA VAL A 153 -7.76 -12.89 13.20
C VAL A 153 -8.14 -14.36 13.41
N ILE A 154 -7.28 -15.29 12.99
CA ILE A 154 -7.52 -16.73 13.17
C ILE A 154 -7.59 -17.11 14.65
N ALA A 155 -6.73 -16.54 15.50
CA ALA A 155 -6.75 -16.78 16.93
C ALA A 155 -8.04 -16.25 17.60
N LYS A 156 -8.58 -15.11 17.12
CA LYS A 156 -9.83 -14.53 17.63
C LYS A 156 -11.07 -15.26 17.13
N ASN A 157 -11.16 -15.51 15.82
CA ASN A 157 -12.38 -15.99 15.17
C ASN A 157 -12.41 -17.52 14.99
N GLY A 158 -11.28 -18.20 15.27
CA GLY A 158 -11.19 -19.66 15.21
C GLY A 158 -10.60 -20.21 13.91
N LYS A 159 -10.35 -21.53 13.93
CA LYS A 159 -9.68 -22.27 12.83
C LYS A 159 -10.47 -22.31 11.51
N ASN A 160 -11.76 -22.03 11.56
CA ASN A 160 -12.63 -21.98 10.39
C ASN A 160 -12.70 -20.58 9.77
N SER A 161 -11.92 -19.62 10.27
CA SER A 161 -11.87 -18.28 9.71
C SER A 161 -11.66 -18.29 8.20
N GLU A 162 -12.39 -17.41 7.50
CA GLU A 162 -12.22 -17.15 6.09
C GLU A 162 -11.84 -15.68 5.91
N ILE A 163 -10.66 -15.45 5.35
CA ILE A 163 -10.05 -14.12 5.33
C ILE A 163 -9.87 -13.65 3.89
N GLY A 164 -10.47 -12.49 3.58
CA GLY A 164 -10.17 -11.72 2.39
C GLY A 164 -9.17 -10.61 2.70
N LEU A 165 -8.25 -10.34 1.77
CA LEU A 165 -7.37 -9.18 1.83
C LEU A 165 -7.87 -8.14 0.85
N PHE A 166 -7.95 -6.91 1.29
CA PHE A 166 -8.35 -5.76 0.47
C PHE A 166 -7.38 -4.61 0.70
N GLY A 167 -6.98 -3.89 -0.34
CA GLY A 167 -6.12 -2.73 -0.18
C GLY A 167 -6.27 -1.72 -1.30
N VAL A 168 -6.00 -0.45 -0.99
CA VAL A 168 -6.10 0.68 -1.93
C VAL A 168 -4.75 1.38 -2.04
N SER A 169 -4.30 1.68 -3.26
CA SER A 169 -3.06 2.41 -3.53
C SER A 169 -1.85 1.68 -2.91
N MET A 170 -1.12 2.30 -1.97
CA MET A 170 -0.08 1.61 -1.19
C MET A 170 -0.61 0.32 -0.56
N GLY A 171 -1.84 0.35 -0.01
CA GLY A 171 -2.49 -0.84 0.54
C GLY A 171 -2.76 -1.92 -0.52
N GLY A 172 -3.10 -1.52 -1.76
CA GLY A 172 -3.22 -2.44 -2.91
C GLY A 172 -1.89 -3.14 -3.21
N ALA A 173 -0.79 -2.38 -3.23
CA ALA A 173 0.54 -2.95 -3.36
C ALA A 173 0.91 -3.84 -2.16
N THR A 174 0.54 -3.43 -0.94
CA THR A 174 0.77 -4.20 0.29
C THR A 174 0.13 -5.58 0.20
N VAL A 175 -1.17 -5.68 -0.13
CA VAL A 175 -1.86 -6.98 -0.23
C VAL A 175 -1.32 -7.85 -1.37
N MET A 176 -0.88 -7.24 -2.48
CA MET A 176 -0.15 -7.96 -3.52
C MET A 176 1.20 -8.49 -3.03
N MET A 177 1.93 -7.71 -2.22
CA MET A 177 3.20 -8.16 -1.65
C MET A 177 3.00 -9.23 -0.57
N VAL A 178 1.93 -9.15 0.23
CA VAL A 178 1.51 -10.20 1.17
C VAL A 178 1.23 -11.51 0.46
N SER A 179 0.64 -11.48 -0.74
CA SER A 179 0.22 -12.68 -1.48
C SER A 179 1.35 -13.65 -1.80
N GLY A 180 2.59 -13.18 -1.84
CA GLY A 180 3.76 -14.00 -2.11
C GLY A 180 4.43 -14.59 -0.87
N GLU A 181 3.90 -14.30 0.34
CA GLU A 181 4.39 -14.82 1.61
C GLU A 181 3.74 -16.21 1.91
N LYS A 182 4.26 -16.91 2.91
CA LYS A 182 3.67 -18.16 3.38
C LYS A 182 2.42 -17.86 4.21
N LEU A 183 1.26 -17.89 3.56
CA LEU A 183 -0.03 -17.56 4.19
C LEU A 183 -0.73 -18.80 4.77
N PRO A 184 -1.49 -18.64 5.89
CA PRO A 184 -2.42 -19.64 6.38
C PRO A 184 -3.52 -19.95 5.34
N LYS A 185 -4.02 -21.17 5.31
CA LYS A 185 -5.08 -21.63 4.39
C LYS A 185 -6.42 -20.90 4.55
N GLN A 186 -6.58 -20.18 5.64
CA GLN A 186 -7.74 -19.32 5.92
C GLN A 186 -7.80 -18.08 5.04
N VAL A 187 -6.68 -17.66 4.45
CA VAL A 187 -6.69 -16.57 3.44
C VAL A 187 -7.18 -17.16 2.13
N LYS A 188 -8.27 -16.59 1.60
CA LYS A 188 -9.01 -17.16 0.46
C LYS A 188 -8.91 -16.35 -0.81
N ALA A 189 -8.92 -15.03 -0.73
CA ALA A 189 -8.99 -14.16 -1.88
C ALA A 189 -8.40 -12.78 -1.59
N ILE A 190 -8.02 -12.06 -2.64
CA ILE A 190 -7.41 -10.74 -2.57
C ILE A 190 -8.10 -9.81 -3.54
N VAL A 191 -8.40 -8.58 -3.11
CA VAL A 191 -8.80 -7.48 -3.98
C VAL A 191 -7.80 -6.35 -3.79
N GLU A 192 -7.20 -5.91 -4.88
CA GLU A 192 -6.33 -4.73 -4.90
C GLU A 192 -6.94 -3.64 -5.77
N ASP A 193 -6.86 -2.39 -5.35
CA ASP A 193 -7.35 -1.21 -6.07
C ASP A 193 -6.23 -0.18 -6.19
N ALA A 194 -5.82 0.13 -7.42
CA ALA A 194 -4.82 1.14 -7.76
C ALA A 194 -3.41 0.90 -7.17
N GLY A 195 -3.01 -0.36 -6.96
CA GLY A 195 -1.69 -0.72 -6.43
C GLY A 195 -0.58 -0.71 -7.49
N TYR A 196 0.63 -0.26 -7.09
CA TYR A 196 1.79 -0.18 -7.98
C TYR A 196 2.49 -1.53 -8.19
N SER A 197 3.27 -1.60 -9.28
CA SER A 197 4.00 -2.82 -9.68
C SER A 197 5.28 -3.07 -8.86
N SER A 198 5.94 -2.00 -8.39
CA SER A 198 7.04 -2.03 -7.42
C SER A 198 7.24 -0.64 -6.82
N ILE A 199 7.82 -0.57 -5.62
CA ILE A 199 8.20 0.69 -4.99
C ILE A 199 9.16 1.48 -5.89
N GLU A 200 10.15 0.79 -6.47
CA GLU A 200 11.11 1.41 -7.38
C GLU A 200 10.44 2.05 -8.60
N SER A 201 9.46 1.36 -9.20
CA SER A 201 8.77 1.86 -10.39
C SER A 201 7.89 3.06 -10.07
N GLU A 202 7.22 3.04 -8.92
CA GLU A 202 6.39 4.13 -8.44
C GLU A 202 7.23 5.36 -8.12
N LEU A 203 8.29 5.21 -7.32
CA LEU A 203 9.18 6.33 -6.97
C LEU A 203 9.89 6.92 -8.21
N ALA A 204 10.29 6.08 -9.17
CA ALA A 204 10.90 6.55 -10.41
C ALA A 204 9.89 7.34 -11.28
N TYR A 205 8.63 6.90 -11.31
CA TYR A 205 7.57 7.62 -12.01
C TYR A 205 7.29 8.98 -11.36
N GLU A 206 7.09 9.02 -10.05
CA GLU A 206 6.84 10.25 -9.28
C GLU A 206 8.03 11.22 -9.35
N LEU A 207 9.27 10.72 -9.32
CA LEU A 207 10.48 11.51 -9.51
C LEU A 207 10.47 12.23 -10.87
N LYS A 208 10.11 11.51 -11.93
CA LYS A 208 10.01 12.08 -13.28
C LYS A 208 8.83 13.04 -13.41
N ALA A 209 7.67 12.66 -12.88
CA ALA A 209 6.45 13.46 -13.02
C ALA A 209 6.52 14.77 -12.24
N ARG A 210 7.08 14.79 -11.04
CA ARG A 210 7.11 15.97 -10.15
C ARG A 210 8.32 16.86 -10.34
N PHE A 211 9.50 16.24 -10.54
CA PHE A 211 10.77 16.96 -10.55
C PHE A 211 11.42 16.99 -11.93
N ASN A 212 10.88 16.26 -12.91
CA ASN A 212 11.47 16.06 -14.24
C ASN A 212 12.92 15.53 -14.19
N LEU A 213 13.27 14.76 -13.14
CA LEU A 213 14.59 14.21 -12.93
C LEU A 213 14.71 12.79 -13.49
N PRO A 214 15.92 12.37 -13.91
CA PRO A 214 16.17 10.99 -14.36
C PRO A 214 16.14 10.01 -13.18
N LYS A 215 15.78 8.76 -13.47
CA LYS A 215 15.76 7.67 -12.49
C LYS A 215 17.14 7.49 -11.84
N GLU A 216 18.17 7.34 -12.66
CA GLU A 216 19.55 7.09 -12.17
C GLU A 216 20.36 8.38 -12.22
N PRO A 217 21.26 8.60 -11.25
CA PRO A 217 21.60 7.73 -10.10
C PRO A 217 20.69 7.87 -8.88
N LEU A 218 19.69 8.76 -8.89
CA LEU A 218 18.93 9.21 -7.72
C LEU A 218 18.15 8.07 -7.03
N ILE A 219 17.49 7.20 -7.78
CA ILE A 219 16.75 6.07 -7.20
C ILE A 219 17.71 5.06 -6.54
N THR A 220 18.87 4.84 -7.13
CA THR A 220 19.87 3.93 -6.55
C THR A 220 20.47 4.48 -5.27
N THR A 221 20.85 5.75 -5.24
CA THR A 221 21.43 6.38 -4.06
C THR A 221 20.38 6.60 -2.95
N ALA A 222 19.14 6.93 -3.31
CA ALA A 222 18.03 6.97 -2.36
C ALA A 222 17.75 5.59 -1.75
N ALA A 223 17.87 4.50 -2.52
CA ALA A 223 17.71 3.15 -1.99
C ALA A 223 18.80 2.78 -0.97
N TRP A 224 20.04 3.17 -1.21
CA TRP A 224 21.11 2.99 -0.23
C TRP A 224 20.86 3.81 1.03
N TYR A 225 20.45 5.06 0.88
CA TYR A 225 20.13 5.92 2.03
C TYR A 225 18.95 5.40 2.84
N THR A 226 17.88 4.92 2.18
CA THR A 226 16.73 4.30 2.84
C THR A 226 17.14 3.05 3.62
N ASN A 227 18.01 2.21 3.03
CA ASN A 227 18.51 1.03 3.72
C ASN A 227 19.30 1.40 4.98
N PHE A 228 20.10 2.46 4.92
CA PHE A 228 20.85 2.98 6.07
C PHE A 228 19.94 3.56 7.15
N LYS A 229 18.92 4.35 6.78
CA LYS A 229 18.06 5.08 7.73
C LYS A 229 16.90 4.24 8.28
N ALA A 230 16.28 3.43 7.45
CA ALA A 230 15.05 2.70 7.74
C ALA A 230 15.25 1.18 7.85
N GLY A 231 16.45 0.68 7.58
CA GLY A 231 16.78 -0.74 7.71
C GLY A 231 16.24 -1.63 6.59
N PHE A 232 15.72 -1.06 5.48
CA PHE A 232 15.26 -1.85 4.35
C PHE A 232 15.60 -1.19 3.00
N ASN A 233 15.84 -2.02 1.99
CA ASN A 233 16.04 -1.55 0.63
C ASN A 233 14.72 -1.60 -0.13
N PHE A 234 14.17 -0.46 -0.50
CA PHE A 234 12.88 -0.38 -1.17
C PHE A 234 12.88 -1.04 -2.57
N LYS A 235 14.04 -1.23 -3.22
CA LYS A 235 14.12 -1.99 -4.48
C LYS A 235 13.74 -3.47 -4.33
N ALA A 236 13.75 -4.00 -3.09
CA ALA A 236 13.24 -5.33 -2.80
C ALA A 236 11.71 -5.40 -2.88
N GLY A 237 11.01 -4.28 -2.62
CA GLY A 237 9.55 -4.18 -2.60
C GLY A 237 8.96 -4.24 -4.01
N SER A 238 8.48 -5.41 -4.41
CA SER A 238 7.96 -5.64 -5.75
C SER A 238 6.70 -6.52 -5.73
N SER A 239 5.57 -5.91 -6.06
CA SER A 239 4.31 -6.63 -6.28
C SER A 239 4.47 -7.70 -7.37
N LEU A 240 5.19 -7.39 -8.46
CA LEU A 240 5.42 -8.34 -9.56
C LEU A 240 6.13 -9.62 -9.10
N LYS A 241 7.17 -9.49 -8.24
CA LYS A 241 7.92 -10.65 -7.73
C LYS A 241 7.06 -11.50 -6.81
N GLN A 242 6.22 -10.89 -5.99
CA GLN A 242 5.35 -11.59 -5.06
C GLN A 242 4.14 -12.20 -5.77
N LEU A 243 3.53 -11.53 -6.73
CA LEU A 243 2.43 -12.04 -7.55
C LEU A 243 2.82 -13.30 -8.34
N ARG A 244 4.08 -13.45 -8.76
CA ARG A 244 4.58 -14.69 -9.40
C ARG A 244 4.55 -15.90 -8.46
N LYS A 245 4.56 -15.68 -7.13
CA LYS A 245 4.45 -16.72 -6.10
C LYS A 245 3.00 -16.93 -5.65
N ASN A 246 2.12 -15.97 -5.92
CA ASN A 246 0.72 -15.99 -5.48
C ASN A 246 -0.02 -17.20 -6.04
N LYS A 247 -0.78 -17.87 -5.17
CA LYS A 247 -1.66 -18.99 -5.50
C LYS A 247 -3.14 -18.70 -5.24
N LEU A 248 -3.44 -17.53 -4.64
CA LEU A 248 -4.80 -17.13 -4.27
C LEU A 248 -5.49 -16.44 -5.45
N PRO A 249 -6.81 -16.54 -5.55
CA PRO A 249 -7.60 -15.71 -6.43
C PRO A 249 -7.36 -14.23 -6.13
N ILE A 250 -7.15 -13.42 -7.17
CA ILE A 250 -6.94 -11.98 -7.02
C ILE A 250 -7.76 -11.19 -8.03
N TYR A 251 -8.39 -10.10 -7.56
CA TYR A 251 -9.12 -9.16 -8.38
C TYR A 251 -8.40 -7.82 -8.39
N PHE A 252 -7.99 -7.39 -9.58
CA PHE A 252 -7.32 -6.14 -9.86
C PHE A 252 -8.34 -5.09 -10.28
N ILE A 253 -8.33 -3.94 -9.59
CA ILE A 253 -9.17 -2.78 -9.90
C ILE A 253 -8.25 -1.58 -10.12
N HIS A 254 -8.55 -0.73 -11.11
CA HIS A 254 -7.75 0.46 -11.36
C HIS A 254 -8.55 1.55 -12.07
N GLY A 255 -8.20 2.81 -11.87
CA GLY A 255 -8.71 3.91 -12.64
C GLY A 255 -8.05 4.00 -14.02
N GLY A 256 -8.84 4.20 -15.07
CA GLY A 256 -8.33 4.35 -16.45
C GLY A 256 -7.58 5.67 -16.67
N GLU A 257 -7.88 6.69 -15.87
CA GLU A 257 -7.25 8.02 -15.89
C GLU A 257 -6.34 8.26 -14.67
N ASP A 258 -5.81 7.17 -14.09
CA ASP A 258 -4.89 7.26 -12.96
C ASP A 258 -3.52 7.80 -13.40
N THR A 259 -3.20 9.02 -12.95
CA THR A 259 -1.95 9.72 -13.22
C THR A 259 -0.99 9.70 -12.03
N PHE A 260 -1.40 9.12 -10.89
CA PHE A 260 -0.54 8.96 -9.71
C PHE A 260 0.13 7.58 -9.73
N VAL A 261 -0.65 6.49 -9.73
CA VAL A 261 -0.16 5.15 -10.04
C VAL A 261 -0.57 4.83 -11.48
N PRO A 262 0.34 4.89 -12.46
CA PRO A 262 -0.04 4.77 -13.86
C PRO A 262 -0.82 3.48 -14.17
N THR A 263 -1.94 3.60 -14.88
CA THR A 263 -2.83 2.46 -15.23
C THR A 263 -2.08 1.29 -15.87
N LYS A 264 -0.96 1.52 -16.58
CA LYS A 264 -0.12 0.46 -17.11
C LYS A 264 0.37 -0.54 -16.05
N MET A 265 0.47 -0.11 -14.78
CA MET A 265 0.97 -0.97 -13.69
C MET A 265 -0.02 -2.08 -13.34
N VAL A 266 -1.34 -1.85 -13.43
CA VAL A 266 -2.32 -2.93 -13.20
C VAL A 266 -2.20 -4.02 -14.24
N TYR A 267 -1.92 -3.71 -15.50
CA TYR A 267 -1.70 -4.72 -16.53
C TYR A 267 -0.43 -5.52 -16.29
N GLN A 268 0.64 -4.88 -15.77
CA GLN A 268 1.87 -5.57 -15.37
C GLN A 268 1.61 -6.52 -14.19
N ASN A 269 0.86 -6.07 -13.16
CA ASN A 269 0.46 -6.87 -12.02
C ASN A 269 -0.41 -8.07 -12.44
N TYR A 270 -1.41 -7.82 -13.29
CA TYR A 270 -2.25 -8.86 -13.85
C TYR A 270 -1.43 -9.89 -14.63
N ALA A 271 -0.54 -9.46 -15.51
CA ALA A 271 0.32 -10.36 -16.30
C ALA A 271 1.28 -11.19 -15.42
N ALA A 272 1.79 -10.63 -14.32
CA ALA A 272 2.69 -11.33 -13.40
C ALA A 272 2.00 -12.46 -12.62
N THR A 273 0.69 -12.38 -12.43
CA THR A 273 -0.11 -13.33 -11.65
C THR A 273 -0.40 -14.57 -12.48
N LYS A 274 -0.06 -15.76 -11.94
CA LYS A 274 -0.28 -17.05 -12.62
C LYS A 274 -1.61 -17.72 -12.25
N GLY A 275 -2.14 -17.47 -11.05
CA GLY A 275 -3.38 -18.06 -10.52
C GLY A 275 -4.65 -17.43 -11.10
N THR A 276 -5.79 -17.79 -10.49
CA THR A 276 -7.09 -17.21 -10.81
C THR A 276 -7.07 -15.70 -10.62
N LYS A 277 -7.47 -14.96 -11.65
CA LYS A 277 -7.40 -13.50 -11.64
C LYS A 277 -8.53 -12.86 -12.43
N LYS A 278 -8.99 -11.71 -11.93
CA LYS A 278 -9.96 -10.83 -12.61
C LYS A 278 -9.36 -9.44 -12.69
N ILE A 279 -9.79 -8.64 -13.66
CA ILE A 279 -9.38 -7.25 -13.82
C ILE A 279 -10.58 -6.38 -14.18
N TRP A 280 -10.62 -5.19 -13.61
CA TRP A 280 -11.54 -4.13 -14.00
C TRP A 280 -10.82 -2.79 -14.01
N VAL A 281 -10.72 -2.18 -15.19
CA VAL A 281 -10.21 -0.81 -15.34
C VAL A 281 -11.43 0.09 -15.56
N ALA A 282 -11.67 0.98 -14.58
CA ALA A 282 -12.77 1.95 -14.64
C ALA A 282 -12.35 3.15 -15.50
N ALA A 283 -12.82 3.21 -16.74
CA ALA A 283 -12.27 4.03 -17.81
C ALA A 283 -12.04 5.52 -17.45
N LYS A 284 -12.96 6.13 -16.68
CA LYS A 284 -12.92 7.57 -16.33
C LYS A 284 -12.54 7.85 -14.87
N ALA A 285 -12.15 6.84 -14.10
CA ALA A 285 -11.74 7.04 -12.73
C ALA A 285 -10.26 7.44 -12.66
N GLY A 286 -9.95 8.41 -11.82
CA GLY A 286 -8.58 8.74 -11.42
C GLY A 286 -8.07 7.82 -10.31
N HIS A 287 -6.93 8.20 -9.69
CA HIS A 287 -6.29 7.43 -8.62
C HIS A 287 -7.22 7.19 -7.43
N ALA A 288 -7.43 5.92 -7.07
CA ALA A 288 -8.26 5.49 -5.94
C ALA A 288 -9.69 6.10 -5.94
N MET A 289 -10.22 6.41 -7.14
CA MET A 289 -11.54 7.00 -7.31
C MET A 289 -12.59 6.00 -7.78
N THR A 290 -12.20 4.78 -8.16
CA THR A 290 -13.11 3.77 -8.74
C THR A 290 -14.36 3.54 -7.87
N TYR A 291 -14.17 3.39 -6.53
CA TYR A 291 -15.29 3.23 -5.60
C TYR A 291 -16.19 4.48 -5.51
N TYR A 292 -15.60 5.66 -5.57
CA TYR A 292 -16.35 6.91 -5.42
C TYR A 292 -17.09 7.29 -6.70
N ASP A 293 -16.57 6.91 -7.85
CA ASP A 293 -17.18 7.22 -9.16
C ASP A 293 -18.21 6.18 -9.58
N TYR A 294 -18.00 4.91 -9.24
CA TYR A 294 -18.86 3.78 -9.60
C TYR A 294 -19.31 2.96 -8.36
N PRO A 295 -19.90 3.58 -7.30
CA PRO A 295 -20.07 2.94 -5.99
C PRO A 295 -20.91 1.65 -6.05
N LYS A 296 -22.02 1.63 -6.80
CA LYS A 296 -22.89 0.46 -6.92
C LYS A 296 -22.21 -0.69 -7.67
N GLU A 297 -21.53 -0.37 -8.78
CA GLU A 297 -20.83 -1.35 -9.59
C GLU A 297 -19.61 -1.92 -8.83
N TYR A 298 -18.85 -1.05 -8.17
CA TYR A 298 -17.72 -1.43 -7.35
C TYR A 298 -18.12 -2.41 -6.25
N GLN A 299 -19.13 -2.03 -5.45
CA GLN A 299 -19.64 -2.88 -4.37
C GLN A 299 -20.15 -4.23 -4.91
N LYS A 300 -20.92 -4.23 -6.01
CA LYS A 300 -21.42 -5.45 -6.66
C LYS A 300 -20.26 -6.37 -7.10
N LYS A 301 -19.24 -5.82 -7.76
CA LYS A 301 -18.10 -6.61 -8.28
C LYS A 301 -17.23 -7.16 -7.15
N VAL A 302 -16.90 -6.34 -6.15
CA VAL A 302 -16.08 -6.74 -5.01
C VAL A 302 -16.82 -7.75 -4.13
N SER A 303 -18.11 -7.50 -3.82
CA SER A 303 -18.93 -8.43 -3.06
C SER A 303 -19.04 -9.78 -3.77
N ARG A 304 -19.39 -9.79 -5.06
CA ARG A 304 -19.48 -11.04 -5.85
C ARG A 304 -18.15 -11.82 -5.82
N PHE A 305 -17.03 -11.12 -5.93
CA PHE A 305 -15.73 -11.77 -5.91
C PHE A 305 -15.44 -12.41 -4.55
N PHE A 306 -15.62 -11.69 -3.44
CA PHE A 306 -15.39 -12.29 -2.13
C PHE A 306 -16.39 -13.40 -1.81
N THR A 307 -17.68 -13.27 -2.18
CA THR A 307 -18.67 -14.33 -1.97
C THR A 307 -18.34 -15.63 -2.75
N GLU A 308 -17.64 -15.53 -3.88
CA GLU A 308 -17.21 -16.70 -4.65
C GLU A 308 -16.14 -17.53 -3.92
N TYR A 309 -15.36 -16.92 -3.03
CA TYR A 309 -14.21 -17.57 -2.39
C TYR A 309 -14.29 -17.65 -0.84
N LEU A 310 -15.12 -16.84 -0.21
CA LEU A 310 -15.43 -16.90 1.21
C LEU A 310 -16.83 -17.53 1.38
N ASN A 311 -16.88 -18.81 1.68
CA ASN A 311 -18.10 -19.64 1.71
C ASN A 311 -18.89 -19.51 3.00
#